data_d55f98bb52998313faa4189a1e412316
#
_entry.id   d55f98bb52998313faa4189a1e412316
#
_cell.length_a   1.000
_cell.length_b   1.000
_cell.length_c   1.000
_cell.angle_alpha   90.00
_cell.angle_beta   90.00
_cell.angle_gamma   90.00
#
_symmetry.space_group_name_H-M   'P 1'
#
loop_
_entity.id
_entity.type
_entity.pdbx_description
1 polymer ?
#
loop_
_entity_poly.entity_id
_entity_poly.type
_entity_poly.pdbx_seq_one_letter_code
_entity_poly.pdbx_strand_id
1 'polypeptide(L)'
;MDDTIKVIGNLEIIKKDKDDKILETRTVPNLVVNAGKAYIASRLVDNPTSNIPNSMALGESGTTAAGSQTALLSEVGRISGANFSNVISSNTITFTGVF
;
A
#
# COMPACT_ATOMS: atom_id res chain seq x y z
N MET A 1 -30.28 0.42 -10.92
CA MET A 1 -29.54 -0.01 -9.70
C MET A 1 -28.09 0.39 -9.85
N ASP A 2 -27.56 1.04 -8.85
CA ASP A 2 -26.16 1.47 -8.86
C ASP A 2 -25.35 0.58 -7.93
N ASP A 3 -24.33 -0.06 -8.49
CA ASP A 3 -23.37 -0.84 -7.71
C ASP A 3 -22.12 -0.01 -7.45
N THR A 4 -21.72 0.07 -6.18
CA THR A 4 -20.55 0.82 -5.79
C THR A 4 -19.53 -0.11 -5.14
N ILE A 5 -18.30 -0.06 -5.64
CA ILE A 5 -17.16 -0.74 -5.02
C ILE A 5 -16.36 0.29 -4.24
N LYS A 6 -16.17 0.01 -2.95
CA LYS A 6 -15.42 0.89 -2.06
C LYS A 6 -14.08 0.25 -1.71
N VAL A 7 -12.99 1.01 -1.86
CA VAL A 7 -11.64 0.57 -1.52
C VAL A 7 -11.22 1.25 -0.23
N ILE A 8 -10.87 0.44 0.78
CA ILE A 8 -10.43 0.91 2.09
C ILE A 8 -9.03 0.36 2.34
N GLY A 9 -8.13 1.21 2.83
CA GLY A 9 -6.79 0.81 3.19
C GLY A 9 -6.50 0.98 4.67
N ASN A 10 -5.72 0.06 5.22
CA ASN A 10 -5.16 0.14 6.55
C ASN A 10 -3.67 -0.15 6.50
N LEU A 11 -2.90 0.55 7.32
CA LEU A 11 -1.45 0.37 7.41
C LEU A 11 -1.09 -0.08 8.80
N GLU A 12 -0.32 -1.17 8.89
CA GLU A 12 0.28 -1.63 10.14
C GLU A 12 1.79 -1.55 10.02
N ILE A 13 2.43 -0.89 10.99
CA ILE A 13 3.88 -0.76 11.06
C ILE A 13 4.35 -1.49 12.31
N ILE A 14 5.23 -2.48 12.14
CA ILE A 14 5.83 -3.24 13.24
C ILE A 14 7.32 -2.94 13.24
N LYS A 15 7.81 -2.40 14.36
CA LYS A 15 9.24 -2.16 14.56
C LYS A 15 9.83 -3.28 15.40
N LYS A 16 10.89 -3.91 14.89
CA LYS A 16 11.57 -5.02 15.58
C LYS A 16 13.04 -4.68 15.81
N ASP A 17 13.64 -5.32 16.83
CA ASP A 17 15.08 -5.25 17.05
C ASP A 17 15.81 -6.34 16.23
N LYS A 18 17.12 -6.43 16.37
CA LYS A 18 17.97 -7.41 15.67
C LYS A 18 17.64 -8.87 16.02
N ASP A 19 16.99 -9.10 17.15
CA ASP A 19 16.60 -10.42 17.62
C ASP A 19 15.14 -10.75 17.31
N ASP A 20 14.52 -9.98 16.40
CA ASP A 20 13.13 -10.15 15.96
C ASP A 20 12.09 -9.84 17.05
N LYS A 21 12.51 -9.18 18.13
CA LYS A 21 11.60 -8.76 19.19
C LYS A 21 10.82 -7.52 18.78
N ILE A 22 9.50 -7.56 18.95
CA ILE A 22 8.65 -6.41 18.62
C ILE A 22 8.87 -5.30 19.65
N LEU A 23 9.32 -4.13 19.17
CA LEU A 23 9.51 -2.94 19.98
C LEU A 23 8.29 -2.03 19.97
N GLU A 24 7.59 -1.96 18.85
CA GLU A 24 6.43 -1.10 18.67
C GLU A 24 5.54 -1.66 17.58
N THR A 25 4.22 -1.54 17.76
CA THR A 25 3.22 -1.81 16.73
C THR A 25 2.32 -0.60 16.60
N ARG A 26 2.11 -0.13 15.36
CA ARG A 26 1.25 1.02 15.08
C ARG A 26 0.33 0.67 13.92
N THR A 27 -0.97 0.94 14.10
CA THR A 27 -1.97 0.74 13.07
C THR A 27 -2.65 2.08 12.78
N VAL A 28 -2.69 2.47 11.50
CA VAL A 28 -3.33 3.72 11.07
C VAL A 28 -4.18 3.48 9.84
N PRO A 29 -5.28 4.25 9.67
CA PRO A 29 -6.03 4.21 8.41
C PRO A 29 -5.14 4.70 7.29
N ASN A 30 -5.24 4.07 6.12
CA ASN A 30 -4.50 4.47 4.93
C ASN A 30 -5.47 5.04 3.90
N LEU A 31 -5.06 6.12 3.21
CA LEU A 31 -5.84 6.71 2.14
C LEU A 31 -5.44 6.09 0.80
N VAL A 32 -6.41 5.53 0.08
CA VAL A 32 -6.19 5.09 -1.31
C VAL A 32 -6.40 6.30 -2.21
N VAL A 33 -5.31 6.81 -2.79
CA VAL A 33 -5.36 8.00 -3.64
C VAL A 33 -6.05 7.72 -4.98
N ASN A 34 -6.47 8.77 -5.69
CA ASN A 34 -7.20 8.63 -6.95
C ASN A 34 -6.41 7.86 -8.01
N ALA A 35 -5.09 8.06 -8.09
CA ALA A 35 -4.23 7.31 -8.99
C ALA A 35 -4.26 5.81 -8.69
N GLY A 36 -4.30 5.43 -7.41
CA GLY A 36 -4.42 4.03 -6.99
C GLY A 36 -5.77 3.43 -7.37
N LYS A 37 -6.85 4.20 -7.20
CA LYS A 37 -8.19 3.75 -7.61
C LYS A 37 -8.28 3.55 -9.12
N ALA A 38 -7.68 4.45 -9.91
CA ALA A 38 -7.61 4.33 -11.36
C ALA A 38 -6.81 3.08 -11.77
N TYR A 39 -5.72 2.79 -11.09
CA TYR A 39 -4.94 1.58 -11.30
C TYR A 39 -5.80 0.32 -11.08
N ILE A 40 -6.53 0.26 -9.97
CA ILE A 40 -7.41 -0.88 -9.67
C ILE A 40 -8.46 -1.04 -10.76
N ALA A 41 -9.07 0.06 -11.21
CA ALA A 41 -10.06 0.02 -12.30
C ALA A 41 -9.45 -0.53 -13.58
N SER A 42 -8.20 -0.15 -13.91
CA SER A 42 -7.52 -0.64 -15.11
C SER A 42 -7.27 -2.15 -15.08
N ARG A 43 -7.09 -2.73 -13.89
CA ARG A 43 -6.85 -4.17 -13.74
C ARG A 43 -8.11 -5.03 -13.91
N LEU A 44 -9.28 -4.41 -13.94
CA LEU A 44 -10.55 -5.11 -14.13
C LEU A 44 -10.92 -5.31 -15.60
N VAL A 45 -10.14 -4.75 -16.53
CA VAL A 45 -10.37 -4.90 -17.98
C VAL A 45 -9.37 -5.89 -18.59
N ASP A 46 -9.70 -6.38 -19.79
CA ASP A 46 -8.89 -7.40 -20.46
C ASP A 46 -7.50 -6.94 -20.86
N ASN A 47 -7.30 -5.64 -21.00
CA ASN A 47 -6.04 -5.08 -21.48
C ASN A 47 -5.54 -3.96 -20.54
N PRO A 48 -5.12 -4.32 -19.33
CA PRO A 48 -4.66 -3.32 -18.36
C PRO A 48 -3.36 -2.66 -18.82
N THR A 49 -3.23 -1.36 -18.53
CA THR A 49 -2.08 -0.55 -18.96
C THR A 49 -0.93 -0.55 -17.94
N SER A 50 -1.14 -1.12 -16.75
CA SER A 50 -0.16 -1.11 -15.67
C SER A 50 0.19 -2.51 -15.20
N ASN A 51 1.42 -2.70 -14.75
CA ASN A 51 1.85 -3.93 -14.11
C ASN A 51 1.28 -4.03 -12.69
N ILE A 52 1.32 -5.24 -12.12
CA ILE A 52 0.94 -5.42 -10.72
C ILE A 52 1.95 -4.71 -9.81
N PRO A 53 1.54 -4.29 -8.60
CA PRO A 53 2.46 -3.71 -7.61
C PRO A 53 3.60 -4.68 -7.30
N ASN A 54 4.83 -4.18 -7.28
CA ASN A 54 6.02 -4.99 -7.05
C ASN A 54 6.99 -4.41 -6.02
N SER A 55 6.63 -3.29 -5.41
CA SER A 55 7.51 -2.62 -4.44
C SER A 55 6.69 -1.83 -3.42
N MET A 56 7.30 -1.55 -2.29
CA MET A 56 6.74 -0.74 -1.23
C MET A 56 7.77 0.30 -0.80
N ALA A 57 7.31 1.51 -0.53
CA ALA A 57 8.18 2.61 -0.12
C ALA A 57 7.65 3.31 1.12
N LEU A 58 8.55 3.85 1.93
CA LEU A 58 8.24 4.66 3.09
C LEU A 58 8.73 6.09 2.87
N GLY A 59 7.95 7.04 3.36
CA GLY A 59 8.29 8.46 3.36
C GLY A 59 8.19 9.04 4.76
N GLU A 60 8.83 10.19 4.98
CA GLU A 60 8.85 10.88 6.28
C GLU A 60 8.18 12.25 6.27
N SER A 61 7.37 12.55 5.24
CA SER A 61 6.64 13.82 5.18
C SER A 61 5.53 13.88 6.22
N GLY A 62 5.40 15.00 6.90
CA GLY A 62 4.28 15.28 7.80
C GLY A 62 3.04 15.81 7.08
N THR A 63 3.07 15.95 5.77
CA THR A 63 1.95 16.44 4.98
C THR A 63 0.79 15.44 5.01
N THR A 64 -0.41 15.92 5.30
CA THR A 64 -1.61 15.07 5.29
C THR A 64 -1.84 14.48 3.90
N ALA A 65 -2.16 13.18 3.85
CA ALA A 65 -2.47 12.51 2.59
C ALA A 65 -3.70 13.13 1.91
N ALA A 66 -3.64 13.27 0.61
CA ALA A 66 -4.72 13.81 -0.21
C ALA A 66 -4.97 12.91 -1.43
N GLY A 67 -6.24 12.80 -1.83
CA GLY A 67 -6.63 11.94 -2.95
C GLY A 67 -5.99 12.29 -4.28
N SER A 68 -5.55 13.55 -4.44
CA SER A 68 -4.91 14.03 -5.67
C SER A 68 -3.42 13.68 -5.78
N GLN A 69 -2.82 13.13 -4.73
CA GLN A 69 -1.39 12.79 -4.75
C GLN A 69 -1.10 11.63 -5.69
N THR A 70 0.02 11.72 -6.40
CA THR A 70 0.47 10.71 -7.37
C THR A 70 1.81 10.11 -7.02
N ALA A 71 2.49 10.62 -5.99
CA ALA A 71 3.80 10.15 -5.55
C ALA A 71 3.95 10.32 -4.05
N LEU A 72 4.79 9.47 -3.47
CA LEU A 72 5.15 9.56 -2.06
C LEU A 72 6.03 10.80 -1.82
N LEU A 73 5.75 11.54 -0.75
CA LEU A 73 6.53 12.70 -0.36
C LEU A 73 7.69 12.27 0.54
N SER A 74 8.88 12.82 0.27
CA SER A 74 10.10 12.57 1.07
C SER A 74 10.38 11.08 1.27
N GLU A 75 10.49 10.35 0.18
CA GLU A 75 10.77 8.91 0.23
C GLU A 75 12.13 8.64 0.91
N VAL A 76 12.14 7.75 1.90
CA VAL A 76 13.35 7.38 2.67
C VAL A 76 13.76 5.93 2.48
N GLY A 77 12.91 5.09 1.92
CA GLY A 77 13.23 3.70 1.67
C GLY A 77 12.25 3.04 0.71
N ARG A 78 12.76 2.09 -0.07
CA ARG A 78 11.96 1.31 -1.02
C ARG A 78 12.48 -0.11 -1.05
N ILE A 79 11.55 -1.08 -0.99
CA ILE A 79 11.90 -2.51 -1.08
C ILE A 79 11.11 -3.16 -2.22
N SER A 80 11.65 -4.26 -2.72
CA SER A 80 11.03 -5.07 -3.77
C SER A 80 11.57 -6.51 -3.68
N GLY A 81 11.15 -7.38 -4.59
CA GLY A 81 11.63 -8.74 -4.67
C GLY A 81 11.28 -9.56 -3.41
N ALA A 82 12.29 -10.21 -2.82
CA ALA A 82 12.09 -11.10 -1.67
C ALA A 82 11.57 -10.40 -0.41
N ASN A 83 11.79 -9.08 -0.29
CA ASN A 83 11.34 -8.30 0.86
C ASN A 83 9.92 -7.75 0.71
N PHE A 84 9.25 -8.07 -0.39
CA PHE A 84 7.89 -7.62 -0.69
C PHE A 84 7.03 -8.83 -1.06
N SER A 85 5.89 -8.96 -0.41
CA SER A 85 4.97 -10.07 -0.67
C SER A 85 3.51 -9.60 -0.60
N ASN A 86 2.60 -10.43 -1.12
CA ASN A 86 1.17 -10.16 -1.03
C ASN A 86 0.41 -11.46 -0.78
N VAL A 87 -0.74 -11.33 -0.13
CA VAL A 87 -1.66 -12.44 0.15
C VAL A 87 -3.08 -11.93 -0.09
N ILE A 88 -3.90 -12.78 -0.72
CA ILE A 88 -5.33 -12.53 -0.89
C ILE A 88 -6.10 -13.43 0.08
N SER A 89 -7.01 -12.84 0.83
CA SER A 89 -7.94 -13.55 1.69
C SER A 89 -9.33 -12.96 1.52
N SER A 90 -10.25 -13.70 0.88
CA SER A 90 -11.59 -13.22 0.56
C SER A 90 -11.54 -11.90 -0.24
N ASN A 91 -12.04 -10.81 0.33
CA ASN A 91 -12.08 -9.49 -0.32
C ASN A 91 -10.91 -8.58 0.09
N THR A 92 -9.88 -9.14 0.72
CA THR A 92 -8.77 -8.38 1.28
C THR A 92 -7.46 -8.80 0.63
N ILE A 93 -6.65 -7.81 0.24
CA ILE A 93 -5.28 -8.02 -0.23
C ILE A 93 -4.36 -7.40 0.81
N THR A 94 -3.39 -8.19 1.28
CA THR A 94 -2.37 -7.71 2.22
C THR A 94 -1.01 -7.66 1.52
N PHE A 95 -0.42 -6.47 1.46
CA PHE A 95 0.94 -6.28 0.99
C PHE A 95 1.86 -6.15 2.21
N THR A 96 2.94 -6.92 2.22
CA THR A 96 3.92 -6.91 3.31
C THR A 96 5.28 -6.54 2.77
N GLY A 97 5.93 -5.57 3.42
CA GLY A 97 7.27 -5.14 3.10
C GLY A 97 8.17 -5.21 4.32
N VAL A 98 9.40 -5.68 4.12
CA VAL A 98 10.43 -5.73 5.16
C VAL A 98 11.53 -4.75 4.77
N PHE A 99 11.72 -3.73 5.60
CA PHE A 99 12.68 -2.64 5.35
C PHE A 99 13.95 -2.77 6.17
#